data_0b4736298f391beb19f9d153cb3ebf5e
#
_entry.id   0b4736298f391beb19f9d153cb3ebf5e
#
_cell.length_a   1.000
_cell.length_b   1.000
_cell.length_c   1.000
_cell.angle_alpha   90.00
_cell.angle_beta   90.00
_cell.angle_gamma   90.00
#
_symmetry.space_group_name_H-M   'P 1'
#
loop_
_entity.id
_entity.type
_entity.pdbx_description
1 polymer ?
#
loop_
_entity_poly.entity_id
_entity_poly.type
_entity_poly.pdbx_seq_one_letter_code
_entity_poly.pdbx_strand_id
1 'polypeptide(L)'
;MFTCAIVSLLSCWAGSTTSIPKQKEAADSEPAGDRSHLTMIRVLLLTLLAVVSADRLPRSCGTCEPSKCAPLPAEGCSSGTLLDACGCCELCASGVGEPCGGRGASAKRCASGLECVKGDKDKKSKSGVCVCKSNYPVCGTDGVNYNNGCELKAASGKAVKDSKPEIKIRNKGKCAQAPVIVTPPGEVWNVTGSQVFLSCEATGIPTPVLTWRKVSKSKDRTLPLPGDKDNLAVQTRGGPEKHEVTGWVLISPLTKDEDGSYECHASNIQGEASAVGTIHVVDSINDIPPKKGKDGEL
;
A
#
# COMPACT_ATOMS: atom_id res chain seq x y z
N MET A 1 0.60 -8.99 51.94
CA MET A 1 -0.24 -10.04 52.54
C MET A 1 -1.41 -10.26 51.62
N PHE A 2 -1.66 -11.56 51.31
CA PHE A 2 -2.73 -12.16 50.48
C PHE A 2 -2.66 -11.89 48.98
N THR A 3 -2.09 -12.69 48.15
CA THR A 3 -2.12 -14.11 47.65
C THR A 3 -3.49 -14.59 47.20
N CYS A 4 -3.47 -15.04 45.95
CA CYS A 4 -4.26 -16.12 45.34
C CYS A 4 -5.70 -15.76 44.89
N ALA A 5 -6.23 -16.17 43.74
CA ALA A 5 -6.18 -17.50 43.13
C ALA A 5 -6.56 -17.50 41.66
N ILE A 6 -5.90 -18.39 40.92
CA ILE A 6 -6.20 -18.97 39.63
C ILE A 6 -7.45 -19.86 39.75
N VAL A 7 -8.41 -19.73 38.83
CA VAL A 7 -9.35 -20.83 38.54
C VAL A 7 -9.51 -20.97 37.03
N SER A 8 -8.99 -22.09 36.55
CA SER A 8 -9.26 -22.74 35.26
C SER A 8 -10.73 -23.11 35.15
N LEU A 9 -11.28 -22.97 33.97
CA LEU A 9 -12.43 -23.75 33.50
C LEU A 9 -12.16 -24.31 32.09
N LEU A 10 -11.66 -25.53 32.11
CA LEU A 10 -11.77 -26.52 31.05
C LEU A 10 -13.22 -27.02 31.00
N SER A 11 -13.88 -26.89 29.89
CA SER A 11 -15.09 -27.68 29.59
C SER A 11 -14.82 -28.53 28.36
N CYS A 12 -14.78 -29.83 28.63
CA CYS A 12 -14.84 -30.98 27.75
C CYS A 12 -15.94 -30.85 26.70
N TRP A 13 -15.66 -31.23 25.49
CA TRP A 13 -16.61 -31.84 24.58
C TRP A 13 -16.10 -33.22 24.16
N ALA A 14 -16.86 -34.22 24.64
CA ALA A 14 -16.66 -35.64 24.38
C ALA A 14 -17.29 -36.04 23.05
N GLY A 15 -16.60 -36.83 22.29
CA GLY A 15 -17.03 -38.07 21.72
C GLY A 15 -17.97 -38.08 20.53
N SER A 16 -17.44 -38.48 19.39
CA SER A 16 -18.12 -39.42 18.51
C SER A 16 -17.08 -40.25 17.76
N THR A 17 -16.90 -41.46 18.19
CA THR A 17 -16.20 -42.56 17.54
C THR A 17 -17.08 -43.14 16.45
N THR A 18 -16.71 -42.94 15.19
CA THR A 18 -17.18 -43.79 14.08
C THR A 18 -16.09 -44.77 13.71
N SER A 19 -16.39 -46.04 13.95
CA SER A 19 -15.60 -47.21 13.65
C SER A 19 -15.47 -47.42 12.13
N ILE A 20 -14.24 -47.59 11.69
CA ILE A 20 -13.86 -48.01 10.33
C ILE A 20 -13.85 -49.55 10.31
N PRO A 21 -14.56 -50.21 9.37
CA PRO A 21 -14.52 -51.68 9.25
C PRO A 21 -13.19 -52.13 8.63
N LYS A 22 -12.55 -53.10 9.27
CA LYS A 22 -11.43 -53.89 8.74
C LYS A 22 -11.84 -54.64 7.48
N GLN A 23 -11.25 -54.34 6.34
CA GLN A 23 -11.29 -55.23 5.17
C GLN A 23 -10.19 -56.28 5.28
N LYS A 24 -10.62 -57.52 5.03
CA LYS A 24 -9.80 -58.72 4.98
C LYS A 24 -8.75 -58.62 3.86
N GLU A 25 -7.54 -59.02 4.18
CA GLU A 25 -6.49 -59.42 3.22
C GLU A 25 -6.98 -60.63 2.42
N ALA A 26 -7.09 -60.45 1.11
CA ALA A 26 -7.14 -61.53 0.16
C ALA A 26 -5.74 -61.69 -0.43
N ALA A 27 -5.11 -62.76 -0.15
CA ALA A 27 -3.88 -63.21 -0.80
C ALA A 27 -4.20 -63.61 -2.24
N ASP A 28 -3.78 -62.77 -3.19
CA ASP A 28 -3.74 -63.19 -4.61
C ASP A 28 -2.29 -63.33 -5.05
N SER A 29 -2.04 -64.56 -5.51
CA SER A 29 -0.79 -65.02 -6.08
C SER A 29 -0.46 -64.30 -7.37
N GLU A 30 0.66 -63.58 -7.40
CA GLU A 30 1.24 -62.98 -8.61
C GLU A 30 1.80 -64.08 -9.53
N PRO A 31 1.48 -64.01 -10.84
CA PRO A 31 2.21 -64.81 -11.82
C PRO A 31 3.58 -64.19 -12.09
N ALA A 32 4.59 -65.00 -12.10
CA ALA A 32 5.97 -64.65 -12.47
C ALA A 32 6.01 -64.23 -13.95
N GLY A 33 5.81 -62.91 -14.23
CA GLY A 33 5.93 -62.28 -15.54
C GLY A 33 7.18 -61.42 -15.58
N ASP A 34 8.13 -61.88 -16.32
CA ASP A 34 9.25 -61.28 -17.01
C ASP A 34 9.80 -59.93 -16.50
N ARG A 35 10.69 -60.02 -15.51
CA ARG A 35 11.46 -58.88 -14.96
C ARG A 35 12.44 -58.25 -15.98
N SER A 36 12.68 -58.86 -17.13
CA SER A 36 13.62 -58.37 -18.14
C SER A 36 13.03 -57.22 -18.96
N HIS A 37 11.73 -57.25 -19.26
CA HIS A 37 11.05 -56.19 -20.03
C HIS A 37 10.86 -54.88 -19.25
N LEU A 38 10.59 -54.96 -17.94
CA LEU A 38 10.45 -53.75 -17.10
C LEU A 38 11.79 -53.04 -16.87
N THR A 39 12.88 -53.78 -16.81
CA THR A 39 14.22 -53.19 -16.68
C THR A 39 14.67 -52.50 -17.96
N MET A 40 14.37 -53.08 -19.11
CA MET A 40 14.63 -52.45 -20.42
C MET A 40 13.83 -51.19 -20.65
N ILE A 41 12.54 -51.16 -20.28
CA ILE A 41 11.68 -49.97 -20.39
C ILE A 41 12.16 -48.85 -19.43
N ARG A 42 12.61 -49.21 -18.21
CA ARG A 42 13.18 -48.21 -17.28
C ARG A 42 14.50 -47.63 -17.76
N VAL A 43 15.36 -48.43 -18.35
CA VAL A 43 16.63 -47.98 -18.94
C VAL A 43 16.34 -47.10 -20.15
N LEU A 44 15.41 -47.47 -21.02
CA LEU A 44 15.00 -46.64 -22.18
C LEU A 44 14.37 -45.34 -21.78
N LEU A 45 13.51 -45.32 -20.73
CA LEU A 45 12.92 -44.08 -20.17
C LEU A 45 14.00 -43.18 -19.52
N LEU A 46 14.96 -43.71 -18.82
CA LEU A 46 16.06 -42.96 -18.22
C LEU A 46 17.00 -42.39 -19.30
N THR A 47 17.27 -43.13 -20.39
CA THR A 47 18.08 -42.63 -21.50
C THR A 47 17.31 -41.57 -22.31
N LEU A 48 15.99 -41.69 -22.51
CA LEU A 48 15.15 -40.67 -23.12
C LEU A 48 15.05 -39.39 -22.27
N LEU A 49 14.95 -39.50 -20.93
CA LEU A 49 15.01 -38.37 -20.02
C LEU A 49 16.36 -37.66 -20.01
N ALA A 50 17.47 -38.41 -20.17
CA ALA A 50 18.81 -37.84 -20.27
C ALA A 50 19.04 -37.08 -21.60
N VAL A 51 18.42 -37.54 -22.69
CA VAL A 51 18.54 -36.87 -24.00
C VAL A 51 17.72 -35.58 -24.07
N VAL A 52 16.54 -35.52 -23.40
CA VAL A 52 15.71 -34.29 -23.33
C VAL A 52 16.33 -33.18 -22.48
N SER A 53 17.25 -33.53 -21.56
CA SER A 53 17.97 -32.54 -20.75
C SER A 53 19.18 -31.90 -21.45
N ALA A 54 19.59 -32.39 -22.63
CA ALA A 54 20.79 -31.91 -23.33
C ALA A 54 20.57 -30.68 -24.23
N ASP A 55 19.33 -30.23 -24.46
CA ASP A 55 19.05 -29.12 -25.39
C ASP A 55 19.07 -27.72 -24.79
N ARG A 56 19.54 -27.55 -23.55
CA ARG A 56 19.88 -26.24 -23.00
C ARG A 56 21.35 -26.15 -22.66
N LEU A 57 22.18 -26.37 -23.66
CA LEU A 57 23.58 -25.94 -23.56
C LEU A 57 23.57 -24.42 -23.34
N PRO A 58 24.16 -23.92 -22.23
CA PRO A 58 24.39 -22.49 -22.10
C PRO A 58 25.22 -22.08 -23.33
N ARG A 59 24.82 -20.96 -23.97
CA ARG A 59 25.62 -20.39 -25.06
C ARG A 59 27.05 -20.39 -24.60
N SER A 60 27.93 -21.13 -25.28
CA SER A 60 29.34 -21.20 -24.96
C SER A 60 29.89 -19.77 -25.03
N CYS A 61 30.02 -19.15 -23.88
CA CYS A 61 30.80 -17.93 -23.77
C CYS A 61 32.26 -18.37 -23.95
N GLY A 62 32.93 -17.86 -24.97
CA GLY A 62 34.36 -18.04 -25.13
C GLY A 62 35.14 -17.45 -23.95
N THR A 63 36.45 -17.60 -23.93
CA THR A 63 37.30 -16.90 -22.96
C THR A 63 37.03 -15.41 -22.98
N CYS A 64 36.82 -14.82 -21.79
CA CYS A 64 36.63 -13.38 -21.69
C CYS A 64 37.89 -12.64 -22.08
N GLU A 65 37.81 -11.82 -23.12
CA GLU A 65 38.88 -10.94 -23.56
C GLU A 65 38.45 -9.47 -23.40
N PRO A 66 38.78 -8.80 -22.27
CA PRO A 66 38.36 -7.44 -22.00
C PRO A 66 38.77 -6.42 -23.08
N SER A 67 39.85 -6.70 -23.79
CA SER A 67 40.35 -5.87 -24.91
C SER A 67 39.39 -5.83 -26.11
N LYS A 68 38.48 -6.78 -26.24
CA LYS A 68 37.46 -6.86 -27.31
C LYS A 68 36.13 -6.19 -26.91
N CYS A 69 36.02 -5.73 -25.67
CA CYS A 69 34.81 -5.02 -25.22
C CYS A 69 34.72 -3.62 -25.86
N ALA A 70 33.51 -3.25 -26.28
CA ALA A 70 33.27 -1.89 -26.77
C ALA A 70 33.47 -0.88 -25.61
N PRO A 71 34.16 0.24 -25.86
CA PRO A 71 34.35 1.25 -24.83
C PRO A 71 33.01 1.87 -24.42
N LEU A 72 32.87 2.19 -23.14
CA LEU A 72 31.73 2.93 -22.63
C LEU A 72 31.78 4.39 -23.12
N PRO A 73 30.60 5.07 -23.24
CA PRO A 73 30.57 6.49 -23.60
C PRO A 73 31.41 7.34 -22.65
N ALA A 74 32.10 8.34 -23.15
CA ALA A 74 32.94 9.24 -22.36
C ALA A 74 32.16 9.98 -21.26
N GLU A 75 30.85 10.22 -21.50
CA GLU A 75 29.93 10.86 -20.55
C GLU A 75 29.43 9.89 -19.47
N GLY A 76 29.82 8.61 -19.53
CA GLY A 76 29.31 7.53 -18.68
C GLY A 76 27.92 7.07 -19.09
N CYS A 77 27.39 6.06 -18.38
CA CYS A 77 26.08 5.52 -18.63
C CYS A 77 25.02 6.19 -17.77
N SER A 78 24.01 6.81 -18.37
CA SER A 78 22.93 7.54 -17.67
C SER A 78 22.15 6.68 -16.68
N SER A 79 22.02 5.37 -16.94
CA SER A 79 21.25 4.42 -16.14
C SER A 79 22.13 3.36 -15.47
N GLY A 80 23.45 3.60 -15.41
CA GLY A 80 24.43 2.67 -14.89
C GLY A 80 24.87 1.61 -15.89
N THR A 81 25.78 0.73 -15.46
CA THR A 81 26.34 -0.34 -16.26
C THR A 81 25.79 -1.70 -15.86
N LEU A 82 25.82 -2.64 -16.79
CA LEU A 82 25.48 -4.04 -16.62
C LEU A 82 26.54 -4.87 -17.36
N LEU A 83 26.88 -6.03 -16.79
CA LEU A 83 27.67 -7.01 -17.53
C LEU A 83 26.85 -7.63 -18.66
N ASP A 84 27.48 -7.96 -19.76
CA ASP A 84 26.88 -8.70 -20.87
C ASP A 84 26.34 -10.07 -20.44
N ALA A 85 25.78 -10.83 -21.39
CA ALA A 85 25.22 -12.16 -21.11
C ALA A 85 26.29 -13.19 -20.67
N CYS A 86 27.55 -12.91 -20.94
CA CYS A 86 28.70 -13.75 -20.58
C CYS A 86 29.42 -13.27 -19.32
N GLY A 87 29.00 -12.13 -18.75
CA GLY A 87 29.65 -11.56 -17.56
C GLY A 87 31.03 -10.96 -17.84
N CYS A 88 31.34 -10.66 -19.11
CA CYS A 88 32.65 -10.22 -19.56
C CYS A 88 32.73 -8.71 -19.78
N CYS A 89 31.85 -8.15 -20.61
CA CYS A 89 31.89 -6.75 -21.01
C CYS A 89 30.87 -5.91 -20.26
N GLU A 90 31.26 -4.73 -19.79
CA GLU A 90 30.34 -3.73 -19.27
C GLU A 90 29.62 -3.05 -20.43
N LEU A 91 28.30 -2.93 -20.30
CA LEU A 91 27.41 -2.27 -21.26
C LEU A 91 26.55 -1.25 -20.50
N CYS A 92 26.21 -0.15 -21.18
CA CYS A 92 25.23 0.78 -20.61
C CYS A 92 23.87 0.11 -20.50
N ALA A 93 23.24 0.22 -19.33
CA ALA A 93 21.88 -0.22 -19.10
C ALA A 93 20.88 0.75 -19.71
N SER A 94 19.78 0.24 -20.27
CA SER A 94 18.67 1.07 -20.71
C SER A 94 17.84 1.55 -19.53
N GLY A 95 17.56 2.85 -19.49
CA GLY A 95 16.73 3.52 -18.49
C GLY A 95 15.24 3.35 -18.72
N VAL A 96 14.43 4.00 -17.86
CA VAL A 96 12.97 4.01 -18.00
C VAL A 96 12.58 4.67 -19.31
N GLY A 97 11.69 4.02 -20.08
CA GLY A 97 11.23 4.52 -21.39
C GLY A 97 12.19 4.22 -22.55
N GLU A 98 13.40 3.73 -22.27
CA GLU A 98 14.36 3.39 -23.33
C GLU A 98 14.10 2.00 -23.92
N PRO A 99 14.49 1.79 -25.18
CA PRO A 99 14.28 0.51 -25.86
C PRO A 99 15.12 -0.60 -25.22
N CYS A 100 14.54 -1.80 -25.15
CA CYS A 100 15.17 -2.99 -24.63
C CYS A 100 14.89 -4.22 -25.50
N GLY A 101 15.61 -5.31 -25.26
CA GLY A 101 15.52 -6.54 -26.04
C GLY A 101 16.44 -6.52 -27.24
N GLY A 102 16.15 -7.36 -28.23
CA GLY A 102 17.02 -7.61 -29.38
C GLY A 102 17.70 -8.97 -29.33
N ARG A 103 18.55 -9.27 -30.27
CA ARG A 103 19.33 -10.51 -30.35
C ARG A 103 20.83 -10.22 -30.48
N GLY A 104 21.63 -11.11 -29.87
CA GLY A 104 23.09 -11.05 -30.01
C GLY A 104 23.75 -9.97 -29.12
N ALA A 105 24.89 -9.46 -29.58
CA ALA A 105 25.71 -8.49 -28.87
C ALA A 105 25.06 -7.11 -28.75
N SER A 106 24.09 -6.78 -29.62
CA SER A 106 23.35 -5.52 -29.59
C SER A 106 22.08 -5.56 -28.72
N ALA A 107 21.85 -6.64 -27.96
CA ALA A 107 20.69 -6.77 -27.08
C ALA A 107 20.79 -5.79 -25.93
N LYS A 108 19.89 -4.80 -25.92
CA LYS A 108 19.79 -3.81 -24.85
C LYS A 108 19.06 -4.40 -23.63
N ARG A 109 19.62 -4.23 -22.45
CA ARG A 109 19.07 -4.73 -21.20
C ARG A 109 18.69 -3.55 -20.30
N CYS A 110 17.54 -3.70 -19.63
CA CYS A 110 17.06 -2.68 -18.72
C CYS A 110 17.93 -2.62 -17.46
N ALA A 111 18.09 -1.44 -16.91
CA ALA A 111 18.75 -1.20 -15.62
C ALA A 111 18.08 -1.98 -14.49
N SER A 112 18.83 -2.16 -13.39
CA SER A 112 18.33 -2.84 -12.19
C SER A 112 17.04 -2.20 -11.68
N GLY A 113 16.02 -3.02 -11.42
CA GLY A 113 14.68 -2.57 -11.00
C GLY A 113 13.70 -2.31 -12.16
N LEU A 114 14.16 -2.40 -13.41
CA LEU A 114 13.31 -2.28 -14.59
C LEU A 114 13.08 -3.66 -15.24
N GLU A 115 12.00 -3.75 -16.00
CA GLU A 115 11.69 -4.90 -16.85
C GLU A 115 11.41 -4.47 -18.29
N CYS A 116 11.70 -5.35 -19.22
CA CYS A 116 11.48 -5.08 -20.64
C CYS A 116 10.08 -5.55 -21.03
N VAL A 117 9.16 -4.60 -21.25
CA VAL A 117 7.78 -4.87 -21.64
C VAL A 117 7.62 -4.64 -23.14
N LYS A 118 7.04 -5.61 -23.83
CA LYS A 118 6.72 -5.53 -25.26
C LYS A 118 5.36 -4.86 -25.45
N GLY A 119 5.25 -3.98 -26.43
CA GLY A 119 3.97 -3.37 -26.79
C GLY A 119 2.99 -4.41 -27.37
N ASP A 120 1.69 -4.25 -27.06
CA ASP A 120 0.62 -5.17 -27.49
C ASP A 120 0.49 -5.28 -29.01
N LYS A 121 0.89 -4.26 -29.76
CA LYS A 121 0.77 -4.20 -31.22
C LYS A 121 1.85 -5.00 -31.95
N ASP A 122 2.94 -5.38 -31.27
CA ASP A 122 4.12 -6.01 -31.86
C ASP A 122 4.52 -7.32 -31.19
N LYS A 123 3.58 -8.27 -31.08
CA LYS A 123 3.89 -9.62 -30.54
C LYS A 123 5.03 -10.34 -31.28
N LYS A 124 5.33 -9.92 -32.50
CA LYS A 124 6.45 -10.43 -33.32
C LYS A 124 7.76 -9.67 -33.07
N SER A 125 7.72 -8.46 -32.50
CA SER A 125 8.92 -7.67 -32.22
C SER A 125 9.70 -8.32 -31.07
N LYS A 126 11.00 -8.38 -31.20
CA LYS A 126 11.92 -8.83 -30.14
C LYS A 126 12.39 -7.68 -29.25
N SER A 127 11.96 -6.46 -29.57
CA SER A 127 12.25 -5.24 -28.82
C SER A 127 11.05 -4.82 -27.98
N GLY A 128 11.30 -4.17 -26.86
CA GLY A 128 10.34 -3.62 -25.93
C GLY A 128 10.84 -2.31 -25.34
N VAL A 129 10.18 -1.85 -24.29
CA VAL A 129 10.54 -0.63 -23.55
C VAL A 129 10.77 -0.99 -22.10
N CYS A 130 11.78 -0.40 -21.48
CA CYS A 130 12.07 -0.61 -20.06
C CYS A 130 11.06 0.14 -19.19
N VAL A 131 10.33 -0.58 -18.35
CA VAL A 131 9.38 -0.03 -17.39
C VAL A 131 9.77 -0.42 -15.96
N CYS A 132 9.32 0.34 -14.98
CA CYS A 132 9.60 0.03 -13.60
C CYS A 132 8.83 -1.22 -13.15
N LYS A 133 9.51 -2.15 -12.47
CA LYS A 133 8.88 -3.36 -11.90
C LYS A 133 7.91 -3.05 -10.77
N SER A 134 8.16 -1.97 -10.03
CA SER A 134 7.31 -1.54 -8.93
C SER A 134 6.48 -0.34 -9.35
N ASN A 135 5.16 -0.42 -9.20
CA ASN A 135 4.20 0.64 -9.51
C ASN A 135 3.54 1.24 -8.26
N TYR A 136 4.12 1.00 -7.08
CA TYR A 136 3.61 1.56 -5.83
C TYR A 136 4.44 2.77 -5.40
N PRO A 137 3.81 3.77 -4.76
CA PRO A 137 4.50 4.95 -4.28
C PRO A 137 5.50 4.61 -3.18
N VAL A 138 6.56 5.41 -3.09
CA VAL A 138 7.60 5.31 -2.05
C VAL A 138 7.90 6.70 -1.50
N CYS A 139 8.26 6.75 -0.22
CA CYS A 139 8.75 7.95 0.44
C CYS A 139 10.29 7.92 0.42
N GLY A 140 10.90 9.01 -0.05
CA GLY A 140 12.34 9.21 0.00
C GLY A 140 12.85 9.67 1.36
N THR A 141 14.16 9.52 1.59
CA THR A 141 14.83 10.06 2.78
C THR A 141 14.83 11.59 2.81
N ASP A 142 14.61 12.23 1.68
CA ASP A 142 14.41 13.67 1.50
C ASP A 142 12.99 14.15 1.86
N GLY A 143 12.09 13.23 2.26
CA GLY A 143 10.70 13.53 2.59
C GLY A 143 9.78 13.72 1.39
N VAL A 144 10.25 13.44 0.17
CA VAL A 144 9.47 13.58 -1.07
C VAL A 144 8.76 12.28 -1.43
N ASN A 145 7.52 12.39 -1.92
CA ASN A 145 6.76 11.28 -2.46
C ASN A 145 7.14 11.02 -3.91
N TYR A 146 7.52 9.80 -4.20
CA TYR A 146 7.78 9.32 -5.56
C TYR A 146 6.72 8.30 -5.96
N ASN A 147 6.29 8.33 -7.22
CA ASN A 147 5.26 7.41 -7.72
C ASN A 147 5.73 5.95 -7.69
N ASN A 148 7.05 5.74 -7.78
CA ASN A 148 7.66 4.41 -7.68
C ASN A 148 9.16 4.50 -7.34
N GLY A 149 9.77 3.36 -7.04
CA GLY A 149 11.19 3.29 -6.69
C GLY A 149 12.14 3.66 -7.83
N CYS A 150 11.70 3.61 -9.09
CA CYS A 150 12.55 4.00 -10.22
C CYS A 150 12.65 5.51 -10.36
N GLU A 151 11.55 6.23 -10.11
CA GLU A 151 11.53 7.69 -10.06
C GLU A 151 12.44 8.21 -8.94
N LEU A 152 12.34 7.60 -7.74
CA LEU A 152 13.25 7.90 -6.64
C LEU A 152 14.72 7.66 -7.04
N LYS A 153 15.04 6.52 -7.67
CA LYS A 153 16.40 6.21 -8.11
C LYS A 153 16.92 7.22 -9.12
N ALA A 154 16.09 7.68 -10.05
CA ALA A 154 16.44 8.72 -11.01
C ALA A 154 16.70 10.07 -10.32
N ALA A 155 15.85 10.44 -9.35
CA ALA A 155 16.05 11.65 -8.52
C ALA A 155 17.33 11.56 -7.70
N SER A 156 17.60 10.40 -7.08
CA SER A 156 18.82 10.14 -6.33
C SER A 156 20.08 10.30 -7.20
N GLY A 157 20.05 9.74 -8.43
CA GLY A 157 21.16 9.90 -9.37
C GLY A 157 21.42 11.37 -9.77
N LYS A 158 20.38 12.19 -9.89
CA LYS A 158 20.51 13.63 -10.09
C LYS A 158 21.09 14.33 -8.84
N ALA A 159 20.57 14.01 -7.66
CA ALA A 159 21.05 14.58 -6.41
C ALA A 159 22.55 14.34 -6.20
N VAL A 160 23.03 13.11 -6.47
CA VAL A 160 24.46 12.77 -6.36
C VAL A 160 25.30 13.57 -7.36
N LYS A 161 24.84 13.75 -8.61
CA LYS A 161 25.52 14.60 -9.61
C LYS A 161 25.60 16.05 -9.16
N ASP A 162 24.58 16.54 -8.45
CA ASP A 162 24.51 17.88 -7.89
C ASP A 162 25.25 18.00 -6.54
N SER A 163 26.06 17.01 -6.16
CA SER A 163 26.79 16.93 -4.88
C SER A 163 25.88 16.98 -3.64
N LYS A 164 24.60 16.53 -3.79
CA LYS A 164 23.65 16.37 -2.72
C LYS A 164 23.66 14.93 -2.17
N PRO A 165 23.16 14.71 -0.95
CA PRO A 165 23.06 13.37 -0.38
C PRO A 165 22.25 12.42 -1.25
N GLU A 166 22.65 11.16 -1.30
CA GLU A 166 21.90 10.08 -1.96
C GLU A 166 20.51 9.92 -1.35
N ILE A 167 19.48 9.92 -2.19
CA ILE A 167 18.09 9.68 -1.77
C ILE A 167 17.83 8.17 -1.74
N LYS A 168 17.45 7.65 -0.56
CA LYS A 168 17.11 6.24 -0.35
C LYS A 168 15.61 6.09 -0.05
N ILE A 169 15.07 4.89 -0.25
CA ILE A 169 13.69 4.60 0.15
C ILE A 169 13.62 4.57 1.67
N ARG A 170 12.84 5.48 2.27
CA ARG A 170 12.55 5.54 3.69
C ARG A 170 11.47 4.52 4.07
N ASN A 171 10.37 4.50 3.30
CA ASN A 171 9.29 3.53 3.45
C ASN A 171 8.52 3.33 2.13
N LYS A 172 7.82 2.20 2.05
CA LYS A 172 6.83 1.95 1.00
C LYS A 172 5.56 2.74 1.31
N GLY A 173 4.92 3.28 0.26
CA GLY A 173 3.78 4.17 0.39
C GLY A 173 4.19 5.63 0.42
N LYS A 174 3.21 6.51 0.60
CA LYS A 174 3.44 7.95 0.73
C LYS A 174 4.17 8.28 2.04
N CYS A 175 4.85 9.41 2.07
CA CYS A 175 5.47 9.94 3.29
C CYS A 175 4.41 10.25 4.35
N ALA A 176 4.80 10.11 5.61
CA ALA A 176 3.93 10.47 6.72
C ALA A 176 3.62 11.98 6.69
N GLN A 177 2.37 12.34 6.98
CA GLN A 177 1.84 13.70 6.92
C GLN A 177 0.99 14.00 8.17
N ALA A 178 1.17 15.18 8.75
CA ALA A 178 0.29 15.66 9.80
C ALA A 178 -1.16 15.75 9.30
N PRO A 179 -2.16 15.69 10.18
CA PRO A 179 -3.55 15.86 9.83
C PRO A 179 -3.83 17.23 9.22
N VAL A 180 -4.76 17.26 8.28
CA VAL A 180 -5.34 18.47 7.71
C VAL A 180 -6.85 18.31 7.73
N ILE A 181 -7.58 19.32 8.22
CA ILE A 181 -9.04 19.35 8.12
C ILE A 181 -9.40 19.73 6.69
N VAL A 182 -10.09 18.81 6.00
CA VAL A 182 -10.54 18.98 4.60
C VAL A 182 -11.88 19.69 4.57
N THR A 183 -12.83 19.21 5.40
CA THR A 183 -14.16 19.81 5.54
C THR A 183 -14.35 20.18 7.00
N PRO A 184 -14.22 21.46 7.37
CA PRO A 184 -14.47 21.89 8.73
C PRO A 184 -15.97 21.82 9.08
N PRO A 185 -16.32 21.68 10.37
CA PRO A 185 -17.71 21.77 10.80
C PRO A 185 -18.25 23.19 10.55
N GLY A 186 -19.49 23.23 10.08
CA GLY A 186 -20.16 24.48 9.76
C GLY A 186 -20.83 25.13 10.96
N GLU A 187 -21.60 26.18 10.66
CA GLU A 187 -22.51 26.84 11.57
C GLU A 187 -23.93 26.31 11.34
N VAL A 188 -24.61 25.90 12.39
CA VAL A 188 -25.94 25.29 12.34
C VAL A 188 -26.88 26.01 13.29
N TRP A 189 -28.05 26.39 12.79
CA TRP A 189 -29.14 27.02 13.55
C TRP A 189 -30.34 26.08 13.60
N ASN A 190 -30.90 25.86 14.79
CA ASN A 190 -32.13 25.09 14.91
C ASN A 190 -32.89 25.42 16.19
N VAL A 191 -34.16 24.99 16.28
CA VAL A 191 -35.03 25.22 17.43
C VAL A 191 -34.88 24.11 18.47
N THR A 192 -35.22 24.45 19.73
CA THR A 192 -35.27 23.45 20.82
C THR A 192 -36.21 22.29 20.45
N GLY A 193 -35.82 21.08 20.82
CA GLY A 193 -36.53 19.82 20.51
C GLY A 193 -36.22 19.22 19.15
N SER A 194 -35.55 19.97 18.27
CA SER A 194 -35.13 19.46 16.95
C SER A 194 -33.89 18.56 17.03
N GLN A 195 -33.44 18.16 15.84
CA GLN A 195 -32.21 17.39 15.67
C GLN A 195 -31.20 18.22 14.89
N VAL A 196 -29.95 18.18 15.31
CA VAL A 196 -28.82 18.78 14.58
C VAL A 196 -27.66 17.81 14.48
N PHE A 197 -26.84 18.00 13.45
CA PHE A 197 -25.58 17.33 13.31
C PHE A 197 -24.49 18.27 12.78
N LEU A 198 -23.27 18.03 13.24
CA LEU A 198 -22.05 18.61 12.68
C LEU A 198 -21.23 17.51 12.07
N SER A 199 -20.58 17.76 10.94
CA SER A 199 -19.65 16.86 10.29
C SER A 199 -18.29 17.51 10.12
N CYS A 200 -17.27 16.68 10.14
CA CYS A 200 -15.88 17.10 9.94
C CYS A 200 -15.12 15.99 9.20
N GLU A 201 -14.30 16.38 8.24
CA GLU A 201 -13.45 15.46 7.50
C GLU A 201 -11.99 15.87 7.63
N ALA A 202 -11.14 14.89 7.88
CA ALA A 202 -9.72 15.10 8.00
C ALA A 202 -8.95 14.03 7.21
N THR A 203 -7.80 14.42 6.67
CA THR A 203 -6.86 13.52 6.01
C THR A 203 -5.50 13.60 6.68
N GLY A 204 -4.71 12.51 6.62
CA GLY A 204 -3.35 12.45 7.15
C GLY A 204 -2.73 11.07 7.02
N ILE A 205 -1.42 10.97 7.14
CA ILE A 205 -0.70 9.70 7.03
C ILE A 205 0.20 9.51 8.25
N PRO A 206 -0.09 8.52 9.12
CA PRO A 206 -1.21 7.59 9.12
C PRO A 206 -2.58 8.28 9.20
N THR A 207 -3.64 7.54 8.82
CA THR A 207 -5.02 8.05 8.97
C THR A 207 -5.22 8.59 10.37
N PRO A 208 -5.68 9.83 10.53
CA PRO A 208 -5.80 10.44 11.85
C PRO A 208 -6.95 9.84 12.66
N VAL A 209 -6.82 9.94 13.97
CA VAL A 209 -7.93 9.75 14.91
C VAL A 209 -8.68 11.06 15.02
N LEU A 210 -10.00 11.03 14.79
CA LEU A 210 -10.85 12.19 14.86
C LEU A 210 -11.70 12.13 16.13
N THR A 211 -11.66 13.21 16.90
CA THR A 211 -12.40 13.36 18.16
C THR A 211 -13.15 14.68 18.19
N TRP A 212 -14.20 14.74 19.02
CA TRP A 212 -14.99 15.94 19.19
C TRP A 212 -14.95 16.43 20.61
N ARG A 213 -14.98 17.74 20.77
CA ARG A 213 -14.99 18.42 22.08
C ARG A 213 -15.97 19.59 22.03
N LYS A 214 -16.68 19.83 23.12
CA LYS A 214 -17.44 21.08 23.32
C LYS A 214 -16.51 22.13 23.93
N VAL A 215 -16.44 23.30 23.30
CA VAL A 215 -15.63 24.42 23.80
C VAL A 215 -16.41 25.13 24.91
N SER A 216 -15.84 25.23 26.09
CA SER A 216 -16.46 25.95 27.20
C SER A 216 -16.42 27.47 26.96
N LYS A 217 -17.40 28.19 27.53
CA LYS A 217 -17.44 29.64 27.49
C LYS A 217 -16.20 30.34 28.06
N SER A 218 -15.48 29.69 28.97
CA SER A 218 -14.19 30.14 29.52
C SER A 218 -12.99 29.69 28.71
N LYS A 219 -13.07 29.54 27.41
CA LYS A 219 -12.04 29.20 26.41
C LYS A 219 -10.91 28.22 26.81
N ASP A 220 -10.65 28.06 28.11
CA ASP A 220 -9.54 27.23 28.62
C ASP A 220 -9.95 25.79 28.93
N ARG A 221 -11.23 25.44 28.76
CA ARG A 221 -11.71 24.08 29.00
C ARG A 221 -12.50 23.55 27.82
N THR A 222 -12.09 22.42 27.33
CA THR A 222 -12.83 21.63 26.35
C THR A 222 -13.38 20.38 27.05
N LEU A 223 -14.63 20.05 26.74
CA LEU A 223 -15.27 18.83 27.25
C LEU A 223 -15.26 17.79 26.15
N PRO A 224 -14.66 16.61 26.38
CA PRO A 224 -14.68 15.53 25.38
C PRO A 224 -16.10 15.04 25.15
N LEU A 225 -16.44 14.73 23.91
CA LEU A 225 -17.75 14.21 23.55
C LEU A 225 -17.65 12.69 23.22
N PRO A 226 -18.73 11.92 23.49
CA PRO A 226 -20.09 12.34 23.89
C PRO A 226 -20.26 12.76 25.34
N GLY A 227 -19.29 12.45 26.25
CA GLY A 227 -19.51 12.63 27.70
C GLY A 227 -20.67 11.75 28.22
N ASP A 228 -21.38 12.25 29.26
CA ASP A 228 -22.51 11.55 29.90
C ASP A 228 -23.88 12.03 29.37
N LYS A 229 -23.94 12.57 28.15
CA LYS A 229 -25.17 13.12 27.57
C LYS A 229 -25.94 12.07 26.78
N ASP A 230 -27.16 11.78 27.17
CA ASP A 230 -28.04 10.80 26.51
C ASP A 230 -28.56 11.26 25.14
N ASN A 231 -28.62 12.59 24.92
CA ASN A 231 -29.11 13.19 23.68
C ASN A 231 -27.98 13.43 22.64
N LEU A 232 -26.74 12.98 22.90
CA LEU A 232 -25.59 13.26 22.06
C LEU A 232 -24.86 11.98 21.66
N ALA A 233 -24.69 11.78 20.36
CA ALA A 233 -23.90 10.67 19.83
C ALA A 233 -22.76 11.18 18.95
N VAL A 234 -21.61 10.53 19.05
CA VAL A 234 -20.43 10.75 18.20
C VAL A 234 -20.16 9.51 17.38
N GLN A 235 -19.99 9.68 16.09
CA GLN A 235 -19.62 8.59 15.18
C GLN A 235 -18.45 9.01 14.29
N THR A 236 -17.59 8.04 13.98
CA THR A 236 -16.49 8.19 13.02
C THR A 236 -16.46 7.01 12.07
N ARG A 237 -16.08 7.25 10.83
CA ARG A 237 -15.81 6.20 9.84
C ARG A 237 -14.64 6.62 8.95
N GLY A 238 -14.06 5.66 8.21
CA GLY A 238 -13.14 5.99 7.12
C GLY A 238 -13.81 6.87 6.10
N GLY A 239 -13.10 7.84 5.56
CA GLY A 239 -13.57 8.71 4.49
C GLY A 239 -13.67 7.99 3.14
N PRO A 240 -14.17 8.67 2.09
CA PRO A 240 -14.26 8.12 0.74
C PRO A 240 -12.88 7.82 0.15
N GLU A 241 -11.89 8.62 0.51
CA GLU A 241 -10.52 8.45 0.04
C GLU A 241 -9.63 7.73 1.06
N LYS A 242 -8.55 7.17 0.56
CA LYS A 242 -7.55 6.53 1.41
C LYS A 242 -6.90 7.56 2.33
N HIS A 243 -6.78 7.21 3.62
CA HIS A 243 -6.23 8.07 4.66
C HIS A 243 -7.10 9.26 5.07
N GLU A 244 -8.37 9.23 4.73
CA GLU A 244 -9.39 10.14 5.23
C GLU A 244 -10.21 9.52 6.36
N VAL A 245 -10.74 10.38 7.21
CA VAL A 245 -11.68 10.05 8.28
C VAL A 245 -12.76 11.12 8.34
N THR A 246 -14.01 10.67 8.47
CA THR A 246 -15.18 11.55 8.66
C THR A 246 -15.76 11.27 10.02
N GLY A 247 -16.08 12.33 10.76
CA GLY A 247 -16.74 12.26 12.06
C GLY A 247 -17.97 13.12 12.14
N TRP A 248 -18.94 12.67 12.94
CA TRP A 248 -20.19 13.39 13.19
C TRP A 248 -20.49 13.50 14.66
N VAL A 249 -21.09 14.61 15.03
CA VAL A 249 -21.83 14.80 16.28
C VAL A 249 -23.30 14.91 15.91
N LEU A 250 -24.13 14.04 16.50
CA LEU A 250 -25.57 14.06 16.39
C LEU A 250 -26.15 14.44 17.73
N ILE A 251 -27.04 15.44 17.77
CA ILE A 251 -27.75 15.86 18.97
C ILE A 251 -29.26 15.78 18.71
N SER A 252 -29.96 15.01 19.56
CA SER A 252 -31.40 14.81 19.47
C SER A 252 -31.98 14.32 20.81
N PRO A 253 -32.91 15.02 21.44
CA PRO A 253 -33.43 16.35 21.11
C PRO A 253 -32.41 17.46 21.43
N LEU A 254 -32.45 18.56 20.66
CA LEU A 254 -31.65 19.77 20.91
C LEU A 254 -32.21 20.56 22.07
N THR A 255 -31.37 20.99 23.01
CA THR A 255 -31.73 21.87 24.12
C THR A 255 -30.83 23.11 24.14
N LYS A 256 -31.16 24.09 24.96
CA LYS A 256 -30.34 25.32 25.14
C LYS A 256 -28.93 25.00 25.66
N ASP A 257 -28.76 23.87 26.33
CA ASP A 257 -27.44 23.45 26.85
C ASP A 257 -26.45 23.07 25.74
N GLU A 258 -26.94 22.74 24.56
CA GLU A 258 -26.10 22.40 23.41
C GLU A 258 -25.70 23.64 22.60
N ASP A 259 -26.25 24.80 22.88
CA ASP A 259 -25.78 26.07 22.27
C ASP A 259 -24.28 26.26 22.51
N GLY A 260 -23.54 26.67 21.47
CA GLY A 260 -22.12 26.98 21.57
C GLY A 260 -21.25 26.31 20.52
N SER A 261 -19.93 26.35 20.79
CA SER A 261 -18.91 25.94 19.84
C SER A 261 -18.46 24.49 20.09
N TYR A 262 -18.20 23.78 19.01
CA TYR A 262 -17.76 22.40 18.97
C TYR A 262 -16.49 22.30 18.13
N GLU A 263 -15.45 21.71 18.70
CA GLU A 263 -14.17 21.50 18.07
C GLU A 263 -14.08 20.07 17.50
N CYS A 264 -13.81 19.98 16.22
CA CYS A 264 -13.32 18.77 15.57
C CYS A 264 -11.80 18.75 15.66
N HIS A 265 -11.23 17.71 16.26
CA HIS A 265 -9.81 17.57 16.47
C HIS A 265 -9.33 16.26 15.84
N ALA A 266 -8.38 16.36 14.92
CA ALA A 266 -7.74 15.24 14.24
C ALA A 266 -6.28 15.15 14.65
N SER A 267 -5.80 13.95 15.01
CA SER A 267 -4.42 13.73 15.44
C SER A 267 -3.83 12.45 14.89
N ASN A 268 -2.53 12.47 14.60
CA ASN A 268 -1.71 11.30 14.30
C ASN A 268 -0.29 11.49 14.85
N ILE A 269 0.62 10.54 14.59
CA ILE A 269 2.02 10.62 15.08
C ILE A 269 2.83 11.79 14.49
N GLN A 270 2.33 12.49 13.46
CA GLN A 270 3.01 13.61 12.81
C GLN A 270 2.54 14.96 13.33
N GLY A 271 1.41 15.01 14.02
CA GLY A 271 0.84 16.25 14.54
C GLY A 271 -0.66 16.19 14.71
N GLU A 272 -1.26 17.35 14.82
CA GLU A 272 -2.68 17.56 15.04
C GLU A 272 -3.22 18.74 14.23
N ALA A 273 -4.51 18.74 13.99
CA ALA A 273 -5.25 19.84 13.37
C ALA A 273 -6.66 19.90 13.97
N SER A 274 -7.22 21.09 14.10
CA SER A 274 -8.58 21.27 14.58
C SER A 274 -9.33 22.34 13.81
N ALA A 275 -10.66 22.24 13.88
CA ALA A 275 -11.58 23.26 13.37
C ALA A 275 -12.80 23.34 14.26
N VAL A 276 -13.41 24.53 14.33
CA VAL A 276 -14.54 24.81 15.20
C VAL A 276 -15.79 25.09 14.38
N GLY A 277 -16.90 24.42 14.73
CA GLY A 277 -18.25 24.75 14.27
C GLY A 277 -19.10 25.24 15.42
N THR A 278 -20.25 25.85 15.12
CA THR A 278 -21.13 26.42 16.14
C THR A 278 -22.57 25.95 15.95
N ILE A 279 -23.20 25.58 17.05
CA ILE A 279 -24.63 25.29 17.11
C ILE A 279 -25.32 26.51 17.78
N HIS A 280 -26.29 27.06 17.14
CA HIS A 280 -27.14 28.13 17.66
C HIS A 280 -28.54 27.61 17.91
N VAL A 281 -28.97 27.64 19.16
CA VAL A 281 -30.29 27.17 19.58
C VAL A 281 -31.22 28.36 19.77
N VAL A 282 -32.22 28.46 18.89
CA VAL A 282 -33.22 29.55 18.90
C VAL A 282 -34.56 29.05 19.43
N ASP A 283 -35.43 29.98 19.85
CA ASP A 283 -36.74 29.65 20.39
C ASP A 283 -37.80 29.49 19.29
N SER A 284 -37.65 30.23 18.19
CA SER A 284 -38.56 30.17 17.05
C SER A 284 -37.81 29.95 15.76
N ILE A 285 -38.46 29.25 14.82
CA ILE A 285 -37.94 29.07 13.45
C ILE A 285 -37.76 30.42 12.73
N ASN A 286 -38.49 31.42 13.12
CA ASN A 286 -38.37 32.77 12.55
C ASN A 286 -37.08 33.49 12.96
N ASP A 287 -36.42 33.01 14.03
CA ASP A 287 -35.17 33.60 14.52
C ASP A 287 -33.95 32.98 13.80
N ILE A 288 -34.18 32.00 12.91
CA ILE A 288 -33.12 31.41 12.09
C ILE A 288 -32.77 32.39 10.96
N PRO A 289 -31.52 32.86 10.87
CA PRO A 289 -31.12 33.76 9.80
C PRO A 289 -31.26 33.05 8.44
N PRO A 290 -31.70 33.79 7.39
CA PRO A 290 -31.77 33.22 6.06
C PRO A 290 -30.38 32.79 5.63
N LYS A 291 -30.27 31.58 5.04
CA LYS A 291 -28.99 31.09 4.49
C LYS A 291 -28.51 32.13 3.46
N LYS A 292 -27.34 32.72 3.71
CA LYS A 292 -26.66 33.53 2.69
C LYS A 292 -26.40 32.58 1.51
N GLY A 293 -27.13 32.79 0.41
CA GLY A 293 -26.89 32.10 -0.83
C GLY A 293 -25.42 32.33 -1.21
N LYS A 294 -24.70 31.27 -1.59
CA LYS A 294 -23.49 31.43 -2.36
C LYS A 294 -23.93 31.87 -3.75
N ASP A 295 -24.17 33.17 -3.89
CA ASP A 295 -24.38 33.79 -5.20
C ASP A 295 -23.01 33.79 -5.89
N GLY A 296 -22.88 33.01 -6.91
CA GLY A 296 -21.86 33.16 -7.94
C GLY A 296 -20.66 32.23 -7.85
N GLU A 297 -20.85 31.00 -8.33
CA GLU A 297 -19.88 30.38 -9.24
C GLU A 297 -20.64 29.35 -10.07
N LEU A 298 -21.00 29.75 -11.28
CA LEU A 298 -21.29 28.87 -12.41
C LEU A 298 -20.00 28.57 -13.16
#